data_b291d610a8a2af448ba77e7cfa2d6e2c
#
_entry.id   b291d610a8a2af448ba77e7cfa2d6e2c
#
_cell.length_a   1.000
_cell.length_b   1.000
_cell.length_c   1.000
_cell.angle_alpha   90.00
_cell.angle_beta   90.00
_cell.angle_gamma   90.00
#
_symmetry.space_group_name_H-M   'P 1'
#
loop_
_entity.id
_entity.type
_entity.pdbx_description
1 polymer ?
#
loop_
_entity_poly.entity_id
_entity_poly.type
_entity_poly.pdbx_seq_one_letter_code
_entity_poly.pdbx_strand_id
1 'polypeptide(L)'
;MVSERDKLTRHVLDVAYSTLISLNNYGHHLTLIGAYSIFRQLKSQYVGFEENSRTTDDLDFNLYNLSLNETDYILFQRALSSALGKEYNIDFYSLKVRPKSITYSFRVSYRGIQTRKMKIDFSLVNGEKSFDCQPLYVSLATKLCLSAKLIDRRAKDKIDVVMLMRYLHPKGISKKDLLTLIKTTDNTLELDGRWFTDDWHNLLSKSFKGFRGCSDDFISATCFYIRILLTGLVRSEIPVHAMFYEGKWLW
;
A
#
# COMPACT_ATOMS: atom_id res chain seq x y z
N MET A 1 -0.07 -16.12 13.05
CA MET A 1 1.42 -16.09 13.16
C MET A 1 2.02 -15.62 11.84
N VAL A 2 2.94 -14.68 11.88
CA VAL A 2 3.70 -14.22 10.71
C VAL A 2 4.68 -15.33 10.31
N SER A 3 4.69 -15.74 9.04
CA SER A 3 5.59 -16.78 8.55
C SER A 3 7.05 -16.33 8.56
N GLU A 4 8.00 -17.27 8.64
CA GLU A 4 9.45 -16.96 8.53
C GLU A 4 9.78 -16.27 7.19
N ARG A 5 9.09 -16.64 6.11
CA ARG A 5 9.19 -15.93 4.83
C ARG A 5 8.75 -14.47 4.92
N ASP A 6 7.66 -14.18 5.64
CA ASP A 6 7.18 -12.81 5.80
C ASP A 6 8.13 -11.98 6.67
N LYS A 7 8.72 -12.58 7.71
CA LYS A 7 9.76 -11.93 8.51
C LYS A 7 10.98 -11.59 7.67
N LEU A 8 11.46 -12.55 6.88
CA LEU A 8 12.57 -12.34 5.95
C LEU A 8 12.23 -11.23 4.94
N THR A 9 11.04 -11.26 4.35
CA THR A 9 10.59 -10.24 3.39
C THR A 9 10.59 -8.85 4.01
N ARG A 10 10.05 -8.70 5.22
CA ARG A 10 10.04 -7.42 5.94
C ARG A 10 11.45 -6.91 6.22
N HIS A 11 12.32 -7.79 6.74
CA HIS A 11 13.72 -7.44 6.98
C HIS A 11 14.42 -6.95 5.70
N VAL A 12 14.26 -7.67 4.60
CA VAL A 12 14.88 -7.29 3.31
C VAL A 12 14.31 -5.97 2.78
N LEU A 13 13.01 -5.71 2.94
CA LEU A 13 12.42 -4.42 2.57
C LEU A 13 12.97 -3.26 3.41
N ASP A 14 13.14 -3.46 4.71
CA ASP A 14 13.73 -2.45 5.61
C ASP A 14 15.17 -2.12 5.19
N VAL A 15 15.98 -3.16 4.86
CA VAL A 15 17.37 -2.98 4.40
C VAL A 15 17.38 -2.31 3.02
N ALA A 16 16.55 -2.75 2.07
CA ALA A 16 16.48 -2.17 0.72
C ALA A 16 16.05 -0.71 0.75
N TYR A 17 15.06 -0.36 1.59
CA TYR A 17 14.66 1.03 1.82
C TYR A 17 15.82 1.88 2.35
N SER A 18 16.48 1.44 3.42
CA SER A 18 17.60 2.16 4.02
C SER A 18 18.76 2.32 3.04
N THR A 19 19.06 1.28 2.26
CA THR A 19 20.08 1.32 1.21
C THR A 19 19.76 2.38 0.17
N LEU A 20 18.53 2.43 -0.34
CA LEU A 20 18.13 3.43 -1.35
C LEU A 20 18.22 4.86 -0.84
N ILE A 21 17.76 5.11 0.39
CA ILE A 21 17.78 6.45 0.96
C ILE A 21 19.22 6.95 1.18
N SER A 22 20.15 6.07 1.48
CA SER A 22 21.57 6.42 1.70
C SER A 22 22.40 6.52 0.43
N LEU A 23 21.93 5.98 -0.69
CA LEU A 23 22.67 6.00 -1.96
C LEU A 23 22.62 7.39 -2.63
N ASN A 24 23.78 7.96 -2.96
CA ASN A 24 23.95 9.13 -3.84
C ASN A 24 22.94 10.27 -3.62
N ASN A 25 22.55 10.52 -2.36
CA ASN A 25 21.53 11.50 -2.00
C ASN A 25 20.13 11.26 -2.60
N TYR A 26 19.83 10.05 -3.05
CA TYR A 26 18.49 9.72 -3.59
C TYR A 26 17.37 10.02 -2.61
N GLY A 27 17.62 9.97 -1.30
CA GLY A 27 16.66 10.36 -0.28
C GLY A 27 16.04 11.74 -0.50
N HIS A 28 16.77 12.69 -1.09
CA HIS A 28 16.24 14.01 -1.42
C HIS A 28 15.23 14.00 -2.58
N HIS A 29 15.22 12.97 -3.39
CA HIS A 29 14.37 12.81 -4.56
C HIS A 29 13.25 11.78 -4.39
N LEU A 30 13.27 10.98 -3.31
CA LEU A 30 12.35 9.87 -3.10
C LEU A 30 11.29 10.20 -2.06
N THR A 31 10.02 9.97 -2.40
CA THR A 31 8.93 9.86 -1.42
C THR A 31 8.44 8.41 -1.42
N LEU A 32 8.52 7.75 -0.28
CA LEU A 32 7.96 6.41 -0.09
C LEU A 32 6.44 6.48 -0.12
N ILE A 33 5.81 5.68 -0.98
CA ILE A 33 4.36 5.58 -1.14
C ILE A 33 3.89 4.12 -0.96
N GLY A 34 2.62 3.86 -1.22
CA GLY A 34 2.10 2.50 -1.28
C GLY A 34 1.99 1.81 0.09
N ALA A 35 1.91 0.48 0.05
CA ALA A 35 1.62 -0.33 1.23
C ALA A 35 2.76 -0.34 2.26
N TYR A 36 4.00 -0.32 1.81
CA TYR A 36 5.13 -0.31 2.73
C TYR A 36 5.26 1.03 3.48
N SER A 37 4.90 2.16 2.83
CA SER A 37 4.80 3.47 3.51
C SER A 37 3.80 3.43 4.66
N ILE A 38 2.62 2.83 4.42
CA ILE A 38 1.57 2.66 5.45
C ILE A 38 2.10 1.80 6.60
N PHE A 39 2.66 0.62 6.26
CA PHE A 39 3.23 -0.29 7.25
C PHE A 39 4.28 0.38 8.13
N ARG A 40 5.24 1.08 7.52
CA ARG A 40 6.33 1.74 8.23
C ARG A 40 5.85 2.80 9.21
N GLN A 41 4.89 3.64 8.79
CA GLN A 41 4.34 4.70 9.64
C GLN A 41 3.49 4.11 10.78
N LEU A 42 2.63 3.14 10.50
CA LEU A 42 1.80 2.52 11.55
C LEU A 42 2.63 1.71 12.55
N LYS A 43 3.67 1.01 12.09
CA LYS A 43 4.62 0.30 12.97
C LYS A 43 5.27 1.24 13.98
N SER A 44 5.63 2.46 13.57
CA SER A 44 6.24 3.44 14.46
C SER A 44 5.28 4.05 15.48
N GLN A 45 3.96 3.98 15.22
CA GLN A 45 2.92 4.62 16.03
C GLN A 45 2.16 3.65 16.93
N TYR A 46 2.07 2.37 16.56
CA TYR A 46 1.20 1.40 17.23
C TYR A 46 1.96 0.13 17.62
N VAL A 47 2.02 -0.15 18.93
CA VAL A 47 2.63 -1.37 19.46
C VAL A 47 1.86 -2.60 19.00
N GLY A 48 2.56 -3.66 18.58
CA GLY A 48 1.94 -4.92 18.13
C GLY A 48 1.36 -4.86 16.70
N PHE A 49 1.51 -3.74 16.00
CA PHE A 49 0.99 -3.61 14.63
C PHE A 49 1.56 -4.68 13.67
N GLU A 50 2.81 -5.06 13.81
CA GLU A 50 3.48 -6.03 12.93
C GLU A 50 2.82 -7.42 12.92
N GLU A 51 2.27 -7.85 14.05
CA GLU A 51 1.68 -9.18 14.20
C GLU A 51 0.39 -9.33 13.39
N ASN A 52 -0.32 -8.23 13.18
CA ASN A 52 -1.64 -8.18 12.56
C ASN A 52 -1.64 -7.58 11.16
N SER A 53 -0.48 -7.09 10.67
CA SER A 53 -0.40 -6.45 9.36
C SER A 53 -0.12 -7.45 8.25
N ARG A 54 -0.70 -7.21 7.06
CA ARG A 54 -0.32 -7.96 5.87
C ARG A 54 1.11 -7.65 5.44
N THR A 55 1.79 -8.61 4.83
CA THR A 55 3.10 -8.42 4.22
C THR A 55 2.95 -7.87 2.80
N THR A 56 3.78 -6.89 2.45
CA THR A 56 3.98 -6.46 1.07
C THR A 56 5.30 -7.01 0.54
N ASP A 57 5.39 -7.19 -0.77
CA ASP A 57 6.61 -7.63 -1.46
C ASP A 57 7.22 -6.48 -2.29
N ASP A 58 6.60 -5.29 -2.25
CA ASP A 58 6.93 -4.17 -3.11
C ASP A 58 7.28 -2.93 -2.27
N LEU A 59 8.28 -2.17 -2.75
CA LEU A 59 8.58 -0.79 -2.35
C LEU A 59 8.15 0.13 -3.49
N ASP A 60 7.27 1.05 -3.22
CA ASP A 60 6.80 2.03 -4.19
C ASP A 60 7.30 3.42 -3.83
N PHE A 61 7.89 4.13 -4.80
CA PHE A 61 8.39 5.47 -4.64
C PHE A 61 7.86 6.41 -5.72
N ASN A 62 7.62 7.66 -5.34
CA ASN A 62 7.68 8.77 -6.28
C ASN A 62 9.12 9.26 -6.35
N LEU A 63 9.66 9.40 -7.56
CA LEU A 63 11.00 9.90 -7.85
C LEU A 63 10.89 11.26 -8.53
N TYR A 64 11.37 12.29 -7.85
CA TYR A 64 11.23 13.68 -8.28
C TYR A 64 12.48 14.18 -8.99
N ASN A 65 12.29 14.70 -10.22
CA ASN A 65 13.32 15.40 -10.99
C ASN A 65 14.65 14.62 -11.12
N LEU A 66 14.61 13.31 -11.07
CA LEU A 66 15.75 12.42 -11.22
C LEU A 66 15.39 11.27 -12.16
N SER A 67 16.34 10.83 -12.96
CA SER A 67 16.25 9.61 -13.76
C SER A 67 17.28 8.62 -13.26
N LEU A 68 16.88 7.39 -13.03
CA LEU A 68 17.76 6.28 -12.68
C LEU A 68 18.12 5.48 -13.93
N ASN A 69 19.36 5.06 -14.01
CA ASN A 69 19.90 4.30 -15.14
C ASN A 69 20.50 2.96 -14.69
N GLU A 70 21.17 2.26 -15.59
CA GLU A 70 21.78 0.97 -15.31
C GLU A 70 22.92 1.06 -14.28
N THR A 71 23.68 2.15 -14.28
CA THR A 71 24.74 2.38 -13.29
C THR A 71 24.16 2.50 -11.89
N ASP A 72 23.04 3.22 -11.73
CA ASP A 72 22.33 3.35 -10.46
C ASP A 72 21.81 2.00 -9.96
N TYR A 73 21.32 1.16 -10.88
CA TYR A 73 20.90 -0.19 -10.57
C TYR A 73 22.07 -1.07 -10.08
N ILE A 74 23.22 -1.00 -10.73
CA ILE A 74 24.44 -1.74 -10.32
C ILE A 74 24.92 -1.25 -8.94
N LEU A 75 24.90 0.05 -8.70
CA LEU A 75 25.23 0.62 -7.39
C LEU A 75 24.29 0.12 -6.30
N PHE A 76 22.99 0.11 -6.57
CA PHE A 76 22.01 -0.46 -5.66
C PHE A 76 22.26 -1.96 -5.37
N GLN A 77 22.53 -2.77 -6.39
CA GLN A 77 22.85 -4.20 -6.23
C GLN A 77 24.02 -4.41 -5.28
N ARG A 78 25.13 -3.69 -5.49
CA ARG A 78 26.33 -3.78 -4.65
C ARG A 78 26.05 -3.34 -3.21
N ALA A 79 25.37 -2.22 -3.04
CA ALA A 79 25.05 -1.68 -1.74
C ALA A 79 24.09 -2.59 -0.96
N LEU A 80 23.05 -3.13 -1.61
CA LEU A 80 22.13 -4.07 -0.98
C LEU A 80 22.81 -5.37 -0.58
N SER A 81 23.68 -5.92 -1.45
CA SER A 81 24.45 -7.12 -1.13
C SER A 81 25.40 -6.90 0.05
N SER A 82 26.04 -5.74 0.11
CA SER A 82 26.89 -5.36 1.25
C SER A 82 26.10 -5.21 2.54
N ALA A 83 24.94 -4.56 2.48
CA ALA A 83 24.09 -4.28 3.65
C ALA A 83 23.45 -5.55 4.25
N LEU A 84 23.04 -6.50 3.41
CA LEU A 84 22.50 -7.79 3.85
C LEU A 84 23.60 -8.74 4.36
N GLY A 85 24.80 -8.68 3.77
CA GLY A 85 25.93 -9.53 4.16
C GLY A 85 26.00 -10.85 3.38
N LYS A 86 27.13 -11.58 3.57
CA LYS A 86 27.49 -12.77 2.78
C LYS A 86 26.57 -13.99 3.01
N GLU A 87 25.78 -13.99 4.07
CA GLU A 87 24.86 -15.08 4.40
C GLU A 87 23.61 -15.07 3.52
N TYR A 88 23.34 -13.95 2.84
CA TYR A 88 22.19 -13.78 1.98
C TYR A 88 22.59 -14.00 0.52
N ASN A 89 21.82 -14.83 -0.17
CA ASN A 89 21.93 -14.97 -1.62
C ASN A 89 20.85 -14.10 -2.29
N ILE A 90 21.28 -13.23 -3.21
CA ILE A 90 20.38 -12.27 -3.89
C ILE A 90 20.40 -12.57 -5.39
N ASP A 91 19.24 -12.93 -5.91
CA ASP A 91 19.01 -13.09 -7.34
C ASP A 91 18.41 -11.80 -7.89
N PHE A 92 19.19 -11.02 -8.62
CA PHE A 92 18.74 -9.84 -9.34
C PHE A 92 18.19 -10.23 -10.71
N TYR A 93 16.90 -9.96 -10.99
CA TYR A 93 16.27 -10.41 -12.22
C TYR A 93 16.32 -9.39 -13.34
N SER A 94 15.90 -8.14 -13.06
CA SER A 94 15.76 -7.16 -14.13
C SER A 94 15.68 -5.72 -13.63
N LEU A 95 16.24 -4.85 -14.45
CA LEU A 95 15.89 -3.44 -14.53
C LEU A 95 14.88 -3.27 -15.67
N LYS A 96 13.74 -2.64 -15.41
CA LYS A 96 12.78 -2.26 -16.43
C LYS A 96 12.61 -0.74 -16.41
N VAL A 97 12.96 -0.10 -17.51
CA VAL A 97 12.77 1.34 -17.70
C VAL A 97 11.60 1.56 -18.65
N ARG A 98 10.67 2.40 -18.24
CA ARG A 98 9.50 2.84 -19.01
C ARG A 98 9.44 4.37 -18.98
N PRO A 99 8.68 5.03 -19.87
CA PRO A 99 8.64 6.50 -19.94
C PRO A 99 8.26 7.21 -18.62
N LYS A 100 7.48 6.55 -17.76
CA LYS A 100 6.98 7.13 -16.50
C LYS A 100 7.31 6.29 -15.26
N SER A 101 8.10 5.22 -15.40
CA SER A 101 8.41 4.36 -14.28
C SER A 101 9.67 3.54 -14.49
N ILE A 102 10.34 3.23 -13.39
CA ILE A 102 11.49 2.34 -13.35
C ILE A 102 11.19 1.25 -12.32
N THR A 103 11.50 0.00 -12.64
CA THR A 103 11.27 -1.14 -11.73
C THR A 103 12.56 -1.94 -11.59
N TYR A 104 13.00 -2.14 -10.35
CA TYR A 104 14.01 -3.13 -9.96
C TYR A 104 13.32 -4.39 -9.49
N SER A 105 13.83 -5.56 -9.88
CA SER A 105 13.27 -6.84 -9.43
C SER A 105 14.35 -7.77 -8.93
N PHE A 106 14.13 -8.36 -7.76
CA PHE A 106 15.08 -9.28 -7.13
C PHE A 106 14.37 -10.27 -6.19
N ARG A 107 15.11 -11.25 -5.70
CA ARG A 107 14.69 -12.22 -4.69
C ARG A 107 15.84 -12.47 -3.74
N VAL A 108 15.54 -12.73 -2.49
CA VAL A 108 16.55 -13.00 -1.47
C VAL A 108 16.29 -14.35 -0.82
N SER A 109 17.37 -15.10 -0.61
CA SER A 109 17.37 -16.35 0.13
C SER A 109 18.29 -16.26 1.34
N TYR A 110 17.83 -16.79 2.48
CA TYR A 110 18.57 -16.84 3.72
C TYR A 110 18.26 -18.17 4.44
N ARG A 111 19.25 -18.99 4.75
CA ARG A 111 19.11 -20.27 5.47
C ARG A 111 17.98 -21.16 4.91
N GLY A 112 17.91 -21.30 3.60
CA GLY A 112 16.89 -22.11 2.92
C GLY A 112 15.49 -21.48 2.81
N ILE A 113 15.26 -20.32 3.43
CA ILE A 113 14.04 -19.55 3.29
C ILE A 113 14.22 -18.57 2.15
N GLN A 114 13.22 -18.46 1.28
CA GLN A 114 13.26 -17.57 0.12
C GLN A 114 12.08 -16.59 0.13
N THR A 115 12.36 -15.30 -0.11
CA THR A 115 11.32 -14.28 -0.31
C THR A 115 10.53 -14.59 -1.58
N ARG A 116 9.36 -13.96 -1.75
CA ARG A 116 8.75 -13.83 -3.06
C ARG A 116 9.63 -12.94 -3.97
N LYS A 117 9.26 -12.85 -5.24
CA LYS A 117 9.87 -11.84 -6.13
C LYS A 117 9.49 -10.46 -5.59
N MET A 118 10.48 -9.72 -5.16
CA MET A 118 10.35 -8.38 -4.64
C MET A 118 10.54 -7.37 -5.76
N LYS A 119 9.92 -6.21 -5.61
CA LYS A 119 10.03 -5.11 -6.56
C LYS A 119 10.26 -3.79 -5.85
N ILE A 120 10.98 -2.93 -6.52
CA ILE A 120 11.08 -1.51 -6.19
C ILE A 120 10.60 -0.75 -7.41
N ASP A 121 9.45 -0.11 -7.28
CA ASP A 121 8.81 0.63 -8.35
C ASP A 121 8.99 2.13 -8.11
N PHE A 122 9.59 2.82 -9.07
CA PHE A 122 9.77 4.26 -9.07
C PHE A 122 8.82 4.88 -10.10
N SER A 123 7.89 5.71 -9.65
CA SER A 123 7.06 6.56 -10.50
C SER A 123 7.77 7.90 -10.71
N LEU A 124 8.06 8.24 -11.96
CA LEU A 124 8.73 9.51 -12.29
C LEU A 124 7.72 10.65 -12.18
N VAL A 125 8.03 11.63 -11.34
CA VAL A 125 7.17 12.76 -11.03
C VAL A 125 7.92 14.06 -11.26
N ASN A 126 7.27 15.00 -11.95
CA ASN A 126 7.75 16.37 -12.05
C ASN A 126 7.26 17.19 -10.85
N GLY A 127 8.09 18.08 -10.32
CA GLY A 127 7.73 18.95 -9.21
C GLY A 127 8.64 18.78 -8.00
N GLU A 128 8.24 19.36 -6.88
CA GLU A 128 9.03 19.32 -5.66
C GLU A 128 8.56 18.20 -4.72
N LYS A 129 9.52 17.57 -4.08
CA LYS A 129 9.28 16.59 -3.03
C LYS A 129 8.79 17.32 -1.77
N SER A 130 7.62 16.94 -1.26
CA SER A 130 7.05 17.53 -0.05
C SER A 130 7.23 16.66 1.20
N PHE A 131 7.40 15.33 1.04
CA PHE A 131 7.44 14.39 2.16
C PHE A 131 8.43 13.26 1.89
N ASP A 132 9.03 12.71 2.95
CA ASP A 132 9.82 11.46 2.85
C ASP A 132 8.94 10.23 2.70
N CYS A 133 7.78 10.22 3.38
CA CYS A 133 6.74 9.22 3.26
C CYS A 133 5.40 9.90 2.96
N GLN A 134 4.60 9.29 2.08
CA GLN A 134 3.25 9.78 1.81
C GLN A 134 2.42 9.78 3.11
N PRO A 135 1.81 10.89 3.51
CA PRO A 135 0.99 10.95 4.71
C PRO A 135 -0.12 9.88 4.70
N LEU A 136 -0.42 9.29 5.86
CA LEU A 136 -1.40 8.20 5.98
C LEU A 136 -2.81 8.60 5.50
N TYR A 137 -3.21 9.86 5.73
CA TYR A 137 -4.50 10.37 5.25
C TYR A 137 -4.55 10.46 3.71
N VAL A 138 -3.45 10.81 3.04
CA VAL A 138 -3.35 10.80 1.57
C VAL A 138 -3.43 9.36 1.06
N SER A 139 -2.75 8.44 1.75
CA SER A 139 -2.83 7.01 1.44
C SER A 139 -4.25 6.48 1.57
N LEU A 140 -4.98 6.86 2.63
CA LEU A 140 -6.38 6.49 2.81
C LEU A 140 -7.26 6.97 1.66
N ALA A 141 -7.18 8.25 1.29
CA ALA A 141 -7.96 8.81 0.20
C ALA A 141 -7.65 8.13 -1.15
N THR A 142 -6.36 7.94 -1.46
CA THR A 142 -5.93 7.24 -2.68
C THR A 142 -6.48 5.82 -2.73
N LYS A 143 -6.38 5.07 -1.63
CA LYS A 143 -6.87 3.68 -1.54
C LYS A 143 -8.38 3.60 -1.61
N LEU A 144 -9.11 4.57 -1.03
CA LEU A 144 -10.57 4.69 -1.17
C LEU A 144 -10.98 4.85 -2.63
N CYS A 145 -10.37 5.79 -3.35
CA CYS A 145 -10.68 6.03 -4.76
C CYS A 145 -10.37 4.80 -5.63
N LEU A 146 -9.22 4.15 -5.42
CA LEU A 146 -8.84 2.94 -6.16
C LEU A 146 -9.80 1.78 -5.87
N SER A 147 -10.23 1.62 -4.62
CA SER A 147 -11.19 0.60 -4.21
C SER A 147 -12.58 0.85 -4.80
N ALA A 148 -12.99 2.11 -4.91
CA ALA A 148 -14.28 2.50 -5.47
C ALA A 148 -14.38 2.21 -6.98
N LYS A 149 -13.31 2.50 -7.72
CA LYS A 149 -13.27 2.35 -9.19
C LYS A 149 -13.16 0.91 -9.69
N LEU A 150 -12.66 -0.01 -8.87
CA LEU A 150 -12.35 -1.38 -9.29
C LEU A 150 -12.87 -2.40 -8.26
N ILE A 151 -14.18 -2.70 -8.33
CA ILE A 151 -14.84 -3.58 -7.36
C ILE A 151 -14.23 -5.00 -7.32
N ASP A 152 -13.91 -5.58 -8.46
CA ASP A 152 -13.42 -6.96 -8.61
C ASP A 152 -11.89 -7.09 -8.56
N ARG A 153 -11.19 -6.02 -8.22
CA ARG A 153 -9.71 -5.98 -8.20
C ARG A 153 -9.20 -5.32 -6.92
N ARG A 154 -7.88 -5.35 -6.75
CA ARG A 154 -7.16 -4.61 -5.72
C ARG A 154 -7.58 -4.94 -4.28
N ALA A 155 -7.67 -6.24 -3.96
CA ALA A 155 -7.96 -6.71 -2.61
C ALA A 155 -7.04 -6.07 -1.54
N LYS A 156 -5.76 -5.91 -1.87
CA LYS A 156 -4.77 -5.28 -0.97
C LYS A 156 -5.19 -3.86 -0.57
N ASP A 157 -5.68 -3.06 -1.52
CA ASP A 157 -6.12 -1.68 -1.24
C ASP A 157 -7.35 -1.65 -0.34
N LYS A 158 -8.28 -2.60 -0.50
CA LYS A 158 -9.47 -2.72 0.37
C LYS A 158 -9.08 -3.06 1.81
N ILE A 159 -8.13 -3.97 1.98
CA ILE A 159 -7.58 -4.29 3.30
C ILE A 159 -6.88 -3.07 3.90
N ASP A 160 -6.08 -2.36 3.11
CA ASP A 160 -5.39 -1.15 3.54
C ASP A 160 -6.38 -0.07 3.98
N VAL A 161 -7.52 0.11 3.29
CA VAL A 161 -8.59 1.04 3.70
C VAL A 161 -9.16 0.67 5.06
N VAL A 162 -9.55 -0.60 5.26
CA VAL A 162 -10.11 -1.05 6.55
C VAL A 162 -9.11 -0.83 7.67
N MET A 163 -7.85 -1.16 7.44
CA MET A 163 -6.76 -0.96 8.39
C MET A 163 -6.57 0.52 8.72
N LEU A 164 -6.42 1.37 7.71
CA LEU A 164 -6.23 2.82 7.90
C LEU A 164 -7.41 3.46 8.62
N MET A 165 -8.65 3.08 8.28
CA MET A 165 -9.83 3.57 8.98
C MET A 165 -9.80 3.23 10.47
N ARG A 166 -9.43 2.00 10.83
CA ARG A 166 -9.36 1.57 12.23
C ARG A 166 -8.27 2.30 13.03
N TYR A 167 -7.09 2.49 12.43
CA TYR A 167 -5.96 3.10 13.13
C TYR A 167 -6.03 4.63 13.16
N LEU A 168 -6.44 5.28 12.07
CA LEU A 168 -6.52 6.74 12.01
C LEU A 168 -7.80 7.29 12.67
N HIS A 169 -8.88 6.53 12.60
CA HIS A 169 -10.20 6.98 13.05
C HIS A 169 -10.85 5.97 14.02
N PRO A 170 -10.20 5.66 15.17
CA PRO A 170 -10.71 4.68 16.12
C PRO A 170 -12.02 5.08 16.78
N LYS A 171 -12.40 6.36 16.71
CA LYS A 171 -13.68 6.92 17.20
C LYS A 171 -14.67 7.23 16.07
N GLY A 172 -14.35 6.79 14.84
CA GLY A 172 -15.11 7.12 13.65
C GLY A 172 -14.68 8.41 12.96
N ILE A 173 -15.22 8.66 11.79
CA ILE A 173 -14.98 9.85 10.98
C ILE A 173 -16.27 10.31 10.31
N SER A 174 -16.49 11.63 10.21
CA SER A 174 -17.68 12.15 9.55
C SER A 174 -17.60 11.96 8.02
N LYS A 175 -18.77 11.85 7.39
CA LYS A 175 -18.88 11.84 5.92
C LYS A 175 -18.23 13.08 5.31
N LYS A 176 -18.45 14.26 5.95
CA LYS A 176 -17.87 15.52 5.51
C LYS A 176 -16.34 15.47 5.48
N ASP A 177 -15.72 14.95 6.55
CA ASP A 177 -14.27 14.90 6.67
C ASP A 177 -13.66 13.91 5.66
N LEU A 178 -14.30 12.75 5.44
CA LEU A 178 -13.88 11.80 4.40
C LEU A 178 -13.96 12.42 3.00
N LEU A 179 -15.03 13.10 2.65
CA LEU A 179 -15.18 13.78 1.37
C LEU A 179 -14.18 14.93 1.21
N THR A 180 -13.89 15.66 2.27
CA THR A 180 -12.86 16.71 2.27
C THR A 180 -11.48 16.10 2.03
N LEU A 181 -11.17 15.01 2.72
CA LEU A 181 -9.91 14.27 2.54
C LEU A 181 -9.72 13.80 1.09
N ILE A 182 -10.76 13.26 0.47
CA ILE A 182 -10.72 12.83 -0.93
C ILE A 182 -10.44 14.02 -1.85
N LYS A 183 -11.11 15.14 -1.65
CA LYS A 183 -10.91 16.36 -2.45
C LYS A 183 -9.49 16.92 -2.32
N THR A 184 -8.91 16.91 -1.12
CA THR A 184 -7.55 17.44 -0.89
C THR A 184 -6.45 16.61 -1.52
N THR A 185 -6.73 15.37 -1.91
CA THR A 185 -5.80 14.52 -2.63
C THR A 185 -5.94 14.57 -4.15
N ASP A 186 -6.80 15.45 -4.64
CA ASP A 186 -7.11 15.62 -6.07
C ASP A 186 -7.70 14.35 -6.74
N ASN A 187 -8.21 13.42 -5.93
CA ASN A 187 -8.86 12.22 -6.42
C ASN A 187 -10.38 12.42 -6.48
N THR A 188 -11.01 11.92 -7.51
CA THR A 188 -12.47 11.81 -7.60
C THR A 188 -12.95 10.48 -7.06
N LEU A 189 -14.01 10.50 -6.27
CA LEU A 189 -14.69 9.29 -5.83
C LEU A 189 -15.77 8.93 -6.85
N GLU A 190 -15.43 7.99 -7.71
CA GLU A 190 -16.38 7.41 -8.66
C GLU A 190 -16.58 5.95 -8.31
N LEU A 191 -17.83 5.53 -8.10
CA LEU A 191 -18.13 4.11 -7.91
C LEU A 191 -18.30 3.41 -9.24
N ASP A 192 -17.66 2.25 -9.35
CA ASP A 192 -17.99 1.28 -10.40
C ASP A 192 -19.48 0.91 -10.28
N GLY A 193 -20.25 1.00 -11.39
CA GLY A 193 -21.70 0.74 -11.39
C GLY A 193 -22.08 -0.63 -10.81
N ARG A 194 -21.16 -1.58 -10.84
CA ARG A 194 -21.35 -2.92 -10.26
C ARG A 194 -21.48 -2.95 -8.74
N TRP A 195 -21.11 -1.87 -8.04
CA TRP A 195 -21.36 -1.73 -6.60
C TRP A 195 -22.85 -1.76 -6.22
N PHE A 196 -23.72 -1.42 -7.16
CA PHE A 196 -25.17 -1.33 -6.96
C PHE A 196 -25.93 -2.55 -7.48
N THR A 197 -25.23 -3.57 -7.97
CA THR A 197 -25.83 -4.84 -8.41
C THR A 197 -26.03 -5.81 -7.23
N ASP A 198 -26.95 -6.76 -7.38
CA ASP A 198 -27.18 -7.79 -6.35
C ASP A 198 -25.97 -8.74 -6.23
N ASP A 199 -25.19 -8.92 -7.28
CA ASP A 199 -23.99 -9.76 -7.32
C ASP A 199 -22.71 -9.11 -6.76
N TRP A 200 -22.86 -7.95 -6.10
CA TRP A 200 -21.71 -7.18 -5.59
C TRP A 200 -20.77 -7.99 -4.69
N HIS A 201 -21.32 -8.89 -3.86
CA HIS A 201 -20.54 -9.71 -2.94
C HIS A 201 -19.61 -10.67 -3.71
N ASN A 202 -20.14 -11.35 -4.73
CA ASN A 202 -19.35 -12.24 -5.57
C ASN A 202 -18.26 -11.50 -6.36
N LEU A 203 -18.60 -10.33 -6.90
CA LEU A 203 -17.65 -9.47 -7.62
C LEU A 203 -16.51 -9.02 -6.70
N LEU A 204 -16.86 -8.59 -5.50
CA LEU A 204 -15.89 -8.14 -4.51
C LEU A 204 -15.01 -9.28 -4.01
N SER A 205 -15.62 -10.43 -3.70
CA SER A 205 -14.90 -11.63 -3.26
C SER A 205 -13.92 -12.16 -4.31
N LYS A 206 -14.20 -12.00 -5.60
CA LYS A 206 -13.26 -12.32 -6.69
C LYS A 206 -11.92 -11.57 -6.55
N SER A 207 -11.95 -10.35 -6.00
CA SER A 207 -10.73 -9.57 -5.79
C SER A 207 -9.77 -10.22 -4.79
N PHE A 208 -10.27 -11.10 -3.91
CA PHE A 208 -9.50 -11.85 -2.92
C PHE A 208 -9.10 -13.24 -3.40
N LYS A 209 -9.56 -13.67 -4.57
CA LYS A 209 -9.22 -14.98 -5.12
C LYS A 209 -7.69 -15.15 -5.24
N GLY A 210 -7.15 -16.15 -4.54
CA GLY A 210 -5.70 -16.37 -4.47
C GLY A 210 -4.96 -15.49 -3.44
N PHE A 211 -5.65 -14.68 -2.67
CA PHE A 211 -5.08 -13.93 -1.56
C PHE A 211 -4.88 -14.88 -0.36
N ARG A 212 -3.65 -15.28 -0.12
CA ARG A 212 -3.31 -16.25 0.94
C ARG A 212 -3.33 -15.59 2.31
N GLY A 213 -3.78 -16.34 3.32
CA GLY A 213 -3.75 -15.91 4.72
C GLY A 213 -4.99 -15.15 5.19
N CYS A 214 -6.04 -15.05 4.37
CA CYS A 214 -7.34 -14.53 4.79
C CYS A 214 -8.34 -15.67 4.93
N SER A 215 -9.10 -15.69 6.05
CA SER A 215 -10.27 -16.57 6.19
C SER A 215 -11.45 -16.01 5.38
N ASP A 216 -12.41 -16.86 5.06
CA ASP A 216 -13.64 -16.44 4.36
C ASP A 216 -14.42 -15.40 5.19
N ASP A 217 -14.44 -15.53 6.52
CA ASP A 217 -15.06 -14.56 7.43
C ASP A 217 -14.37 -13.19 7.34
N PHE A 218 -13.04 -13.16 7.29
CA PHE A 218 -12.30 -11.91 7.12
C PHE A 218 -12.59 -11.27 5.76
N ILE A 219 -12.65 -12.05 4.69
CA ILE A 219 -12.99 -11.57 3.35
C ILE A 219 -14.39 -11.00 3.36
N SER A 220 -15.37 -11.73 3.89
CA SER A 220 -16.78 -11.31 3.96
C SER A 220 -16.94 -10.03 4.79
N ALA A 221 -16.31 -9.95 5.96
CA ALA A 221 -16.32 -8.74 6.79
C ALA A 221 -15.68 -7.53 6.08
N THR A 222 -14.56 -7.74 5.39
CA THR A 222 -13.89 -6.68 4.61
C THR A 222 -14.78 -6.21 3.46
N CYS A 223 -15.40 -7.13 2.72
CA CYS A 223 -16.31 -6.82 1.62
C CYS A 223 -17.50 -5.99 2.10
N PHE A 224 -18.11 -6.40 3.19
CA PHE A 224 -19.26 -5.70 3.78
C PHE A 224 -18.87 -4.29 4.27
N TYR A 225 -17.76 -4.18 5.00
CA TYR A 225 -17.24 -2.91 5.48
C TYR A 225 -17.03 -1.90 4.34
N ILE A 226 -16.31 -2.33 3.29
CA ILE A 226 -15.98 -1.47 2.15
C ILE A 226 -17.24 -1.07 1.39
N ARG A 227 -18.20 -1.97 1.19
CA ARG A 227 -19.46 -1.63 0.55
C ARG A 227 -20.21 -0.54 1.31
N ILE A 228 -20.43 -0.72 2.62
CA ILE A 228 -21.15 0.26 3.43
C ILE A 228 -20.44 1.61 3.41
N LEU A 229 -19.10 1.60 3.57
CA LEU A 229 -18.31 2.83 3.54
C LEU A 229 -18.48 3.58 2.22
N LEU A 230 -18.16 2.93 1.10
CA LEU A 230 -18.11 3.58 -0.21
C LEU A 230 -19.50 3.99 -0.70
N THR A 231 -20.49 3.11 -0.58
CA THR A 231 -21.87 3.44 -1.00
C THR A 231 -22.46 4.57 -0.16
N GLY A 232 -22.16 4.62 1.13
CA GLY A 232 -22.62 5.70 2.01
C GLY A 232 -22.00 7.05 1.71
N LEU A 233 -20.75 7.08 1.20
CA LEU A 233 -20.11 8.33 0.80
C LEU A 233 -20.85 9.03 -0.35
N VAL A 234 -21.44 8.29 -1.27
CA VAL A 234 -22.11 8.85 -2.47
C VAL A 234 -23.63 8.98 -2.30
N ARG A 235 -24.25 8.27 -1.34
CA ARG A 235 -25.70 8.35 -1.11
C ARG A 235 -26.11 9.67 -0.48
N SER A 236 -27.07 10.36 -1.09
CA SER A 236 -27.61 11.63 -0.59
C SER A 236 -28.43 11.48 0.70
N GLU A 237 -29.01 10.30 0.93
CA GLU A 237 -29.83 9.99 2.11
C GLU A 237 -29.01 9.96 3.41
N ILE A 238 -27.70 9.71 3.31
CA ILE A 238 -26.80 9.77 4.46
C ILE A 238 -26.32 11.21 4.61
N PRO A 239 -26.68 11.90 5.71
CA PRO A 239 -26.33 13.29 5.88
C PRO A 239 -24.80 13.49 6.03
N VAL A 240 -24.31 14.68 5.69
CA VAL A 240 -22.86 14.99 5.70
C VAL A 240 -22.23 14.93 7.08
N HIS A 241 -23.01 15.08 8.14
CA HIS A 241 -22.57 14.97 9.54
C HIS A 241 -22.58 13.52 10.06
N ALA A 242 -23.14 12.57 9.29
CA ALA A 242 -23.16 11.16 9.69
C ALA A 242 -21.73 10.66 9.93
N MET A 243 -21.57 9.88 10.99
CA MET A 243 -20.30 9.28 11.40
C MET A 243 -20.19 7.86 10.89
N PHE A 244 -19.07 7.52 10.24
CA PHE A 244 -18.76 6.14 9.94
C PHE A 244 -17.93 5.55 11.09
N TYR A 245 -18.47 4.54 11.75
CA TYR A 245 -17.84 3.88 12.88
C TYR A 245 -18.11 2.37 12.82
N GLU A 246 -17.08 1.54 12.99
CA GLU A 246 -17.17 0.07 13.00
C GLU A 246 -18.01 -0.54 11.87
N GLY A 247 -17.88 -0.01 10.66
CA GLY A 247 -18.57 -0.52 9.48
C GLY A 247 -20.03 -0.06 9.35
N LYS A 248 -20.45 0.97 10.07
CA LYS A 248 -21.82 1.53 10.05
C LYS A 248 -21.79 3.05 9.92
N TRP A 249 -22.80 3.60 9.26
CA TRP A 249 -23.09 5.03 9.30
C TRP A 249 -24.08 5.30 10.42
N LEU A 250 -23.76 6.27 11.27
CA LEU A 250 -24.54 6.69 12.43
C LEU A 250 -24.88 8.18 12.27
N TRP A 251 -26.17 8.56 12.38
CA TRP A 251 -26.66 9.94 12.32
C TRP A 251 -27.88 10.16 13.17
#